data_2bb619da0d8ba52f4fd477a8b6d77e89
#
_entry.id   2bb619da0d8ba52f4fd477a8b6d77e89
#
_cell.length_a   1.000
_cell.length_b   1.000
_cell.length_c   1.000
_cell.angle_alpha   90.00
_cell.angle_beta   90.00
_cell.angle_gamma   90.00
#
_symmetry.space_group_name_H-M   'P 1'
#
loop_
_entity.id
_entity.type
_entity.pdbx_description
1 polymer ?
#
loop_
_entity_poly.entity_id
_entity_poly.type
_entity_poly.pdbx_seq_one_letter_code
_entity_poly.pdbx_strand_id
1 'polypeptide(L)' 'MTYEESFLSTCDAEGFAPGWAVSQIFEEHGTDVDEYTQSTPEAKWFDGETILNWLGY' A
#
# COMPACT_ATOMS: atom_id res chain seq x y z
N MET A 1 -18.21 2.84 -2.84
CA MET A 1 -16.89 2.32 -2.39
C MET A 1 -15.82 3.38 -2.60
N THR A 2 -15.05 3.66 -1.57
CA THR A 2 -13.96 4.63 -1.67
C THR A 2 -12.72 3.99 -2.31
N TYR A 3 -11.76 4.82 -2.71
CA TYR A 3 -10.51 4.34 -3.28
C TYR A 3 -9.76 3.43 -2.30
N GLU A 4 -9.68 3.85 -1.04
CA GLU A 4 -9.01 3.07 -0.01
C GLU A 4 -9.70 1.73 0.24
N GLU A 5 -11.02 1.70 0.20
CA GLU A 5 -11.75 0.43 0.34
C GLU A 5 -11.47 -0.50 -0.85
N SER A 6 -11.40 0.06 -2.06
CA SER A 6 -11.05 -0.72 -3.25
C SER A 6 -9.66 -1.32 -3.12
N PHE A 7 -8.69 -0.54 -2.64
CA PHE A 7 -7.35 -1.05 -2.42
C PHE A 7 -7.32 -2.13 -1.34
N LEU A 8 -8.00 -1.89 -0.22
CA LEU A 8 -8.03 -2.86 0.88
C LEU A 8 -8.72 -4.16 0.47
N SER A 9 -9.63 -4.11 -0.47
CA SER A 9 -10.30 -5.33 -0.97
C SER A 9 -9.35 -6.26 -1.73
N THR A 10 -8.20 -5.74 -2.19
CA THR A 10 -7.18 -6.57 -2.83
C THR A 10 -6.28 -7.27 -1.83
N CYS A 11 -6.32 -6.85 -0.57
CA CYS A 11 -5.48 -7.42 0.49
C CYS A 11 -6.03 -8.78 0.93
N ASP A 12 -5.15 -9.61 1.51
CA ASP A 12 -5.56 -10.90 2.03
C ASP A 12 -6.23 -10.76 3.40
N ALA A 13 -6.55 -11.89 4.02
CA ALA A 13 -7.25 -11.92 5.31
C ALA A 13 -6.44 -11.26 6.44
N GLU A 14 -5.13 -11.16 6.28
CA GLU A 14 -4.23 -10.52 7.25
C GLU A 14 -3.99 -9.04 6.96
N GLY A 15 -4.56 -8.53 5.86
CA GLY A 15 -4.41 -7.14 5.47
C GLY A 15 -3.18 -6.84 4.65
N PHE A 16 -2.51 -7.86 4.10
CA PHE A 16 -1.35 -7.68 3.25
C PHE A 16 -1.75 -7.55 1.78
N ALA A 17 -1.25 -6.51 1.13
CA ALA A 17 -1.52 -6.29 -0.28
C ALA A 17 -0.60 -7.15 -1.14
N PRO A 18 -1.09 -7.70 -2.26
CA PRO A 18 -0.22 -8.40 -3.21
C PRO A 18 0.71 -7.41 -3.91
N GLY A 19 1.84 -7.92 -4.42
CA GLY A 19 2.85 -7.07 -5.03
C GLY A 19 2.32 -6.21 -6.17
N TRP A 20 1.42 -6.76 -7.01
CA TRP A 20 0.86 -6.00 -8.13
C TRP A 20 0.01 -4.81 -7.65
N ALA A 21 -0.70 -4.98 -6.52
CA ALA A 21 -1.52 -3.90 -5.99
C ALA A 21 -0.65 -2.80 -5.36
N VAL A 22 0.44 -3.17 -4.71
CA VAL A 22 1.40 -2.21 -4.17
C VAL A 22 2.01 -1.38 -5.29
N SER A 23 2.49 -2.02 -6.33
CA SER A 23 3.06 -1.33 -7.49
C SER A 23 2.04 -0.38 -8.12
N GLN A 24 0.82 -0.83 -8.28
CA GLN A 24 -0.24 -0.04 -8.90
C GLN A 24 -0.56 1.20 -8.08
N ILE A 25 -0.72 1.07 -6.77
CA ILE A 25 -1.11 2.22 -5.94
C ILE A 25 -0.01 3.29 -5.92
N PHE A 26 1.26 2.88 -5.86
CA PHE A 26 2.35 3.84 -5.89
C PHE A 26 2.47 4.52 -7.25
N GLU A 27 2.27 3.77 -8.33
CA GLU A 27 2.27 4.34 -9.67
C GLU A 27 1.15 5.36 -9.85
N GLU A 28 -0.06 5.05 -9.39
CA GLU A 28 -1.20 5.95 -9.49
C GLU A 28 -1.01 7.23 -8.70
N HIS A 29 -0.26 7.17 -7.59
CA HIS A 29 0.02 8.35 -6.78
C HIS A 29 1.28 9.09 -7.20
N GLY A 30 1.97 8.62 -8.22
CA GLY A 30 3.20 9.24 -8.68
C GLY A 30 4.33 9.22 -7.65
N THR A 31 4.32 8.22 -6.77
CA THR A 31 5.26 8.10 -5.67
C THR A 31 6.18 6.91 -5.88
N ASP A 32 7.44 7.04 -5.45
CA ASP A 32 8.43 5.98 -5.57
C ASP A 32 8.30 5.01 -4.40
N VAL A 33 8.15 3.72 -4.71
CA VAL A 33 8.08 2.68 -3.70
C VAL A 33 9.37 2.60 -2.86
N ASP A 34 10.50 2.99 -3.43
CA ASP A 34 11.77 3.00 -2.71
C ASP A 34 11.75 3.97 -1.53
N GLU A 35 11.13 5.13 -1.70
CA GLU A 35 10.98 6.08 -0.59
C GLU A 35 10.15 5.48 0.54
N TYR A 36 9.08 4.79 0.19
CA TYR A 36 8.24 4.13 1.17
C TYR A 36 9.00 3.06 1.94
N THR A 37 9.71 2.18 1.23
CA THR A 37 10.43 1.08 1.88
C THR A 37 11.59 1.56 2.74
N GLN A 38 12.23 2.66 2.39
CA GLN A 38 13.30 3.24 3.18
C GLN A 38 12.81 3.82 4.51
N SER A 39 11.58 4.31 4.54
CA SER A 39 11.01 4.92 5.73
C SER A 39 10.12 3.99 6.54
N THR A 40 9.93 2.74 6.09
CA THR A 40 8.98 1.80 6.69
C THR A 40 9.69 0.49 7.04
N PRO A 41 9.44 -0.10 8.23
CA PRO A 41 9.99 -1.40 8.58
C PRO A 41 9.56 -2.47 7.57
N GLU A 42 10.46 -3.40 7.28
CA GLU A 42 10.21 -4.45 6.30
C GLU A 42 8.92 -5.24 6.58
N ALA A 43 8.62 -5.47 7.85
CA ALA A 43 7.42 -6.21 8.25
C ALA A 43 6.13 -5.49 7.85
N LYS A 44 6.20 -4.21 7.53
CA LYS A 44 5.03 -3.39 7.16
C LYS A 44 4.99 -3.00 5.69
N TRP A 45 5.95 -3.46 4.88
CA TRP A 45 6.01 -3.06 3.47
C TRP A 45 4.74 -3.38 2.69
N PHE A 46 4.11 -4.51 2.99
CA PHE A 46 2.91 -4.95 2.28
C PHE A 46 1.63 -4.76 3.09
N ASP A 47 1.72 -4.12 4.26
CA ASP A 47 0.54 -3.86 5.08
C ASP A 47 -0.31 -2.76 4.45
N GLY A 48 -1.53 -3.12 4.04
CA GLY A 48 -2.40 -2.20 3.30
C GLY A 48 -2.72 -0.92 4.05
N GLU A 49 -2.99 -0.99 5.35
CA GLU A 49 -3.27 0.20 6.14
C GLU A 49 -2.05 1.11 6.26
N THR A 50 -0.87 0.52 6.44
CA THR A 50 0.37 1.28 6.51
C THR A 50 0.63 2.02 5.21
N ILE A 51 0.41 1.36 4.07
CA ILE A 51 0.57 1.98 2.75
C ILE A 51 -0.37 3.16 2.61
N LEU A 52 -1.64 2.99 2.95
CA LEU A 52 -2.62 4.06 2.85
C LEU A 52 -2.28 5.24 3.76
N ASN A 53 -1.88 4.97 5.00
CA ASN A 53 -1.49 6.02 5.93
C ASN A 53 -0.28 6.79 5.42
N TRP A 54 0.69 6.10 4.85
CA TRP A 54 1.88 6.74 4.29
C TRP A 54 1.52 7.65 3.12
N LEU A 55 0.54 7.27 2.32
CA LEU A 55 0.06 8.06 1.18
C LEU A 55 -0.88 9.20 1.59
N GLY A 56 -1.32 9.26 2.86
CA GLY A 56 -2.14 10.35 3.35
C GLY A 56 -3.63 10.06 3.51
N TYR A 57 -4.01 8.80 3.43
CA TYR A 57 -5.42 8.43 3.63
C TYR A 57 -5.80 8.26 5.08
#